data_d7a5f15b3d1158e5a9d2621d69e30da7
#
_entry.id   d7a5f15b3d1158e5a9d2621d69e30da7
#
_cell.length_a   1.000
_cell.length_b   1.000
_cell.length_c   1.000
_cell.angle_alpha   90.00
_cell.angle_beta   90.00
_cell.angle_gamma   90.00
#
_symmetry.space_group_name_H-M   'P 1'
#
loop_
_entity.id
_entity.type
_entity.pdbx_description
1 polymer ?
#
loop_
_entity_poly.entity_id
_entity_poly.type
_entity_poly.pdbx_seq_one_letter_code
_entity_poly.pdbx_strand_id
1 'polypeptide(L)'
;VWIEVVIYTLISLTLIGAVLAFVAPKIEEIQDKAIIEQSITMMQNIDKTILSIEGVAGNKRIIDLGLKKGTLKIDAQKDEIVFKIESKYIYSQPGEKINVGDLIALTEETGSLNKITLTSNYSEYDLTYDGKNESKLITHASTPYKLSIENKGGTIINIVVS
;
A
#
# COMPACT_ATOMS: atom_id res chain seq x y z
N VAL A 1 50.39 3.71 26.17
CA VAL A 1 49.99 2.86 25.01
C VAL A 1 48.60 2.28 25.19
N TRP A 2 48.31 1.66 26.34
CA TRP A 2 47.00 1.06 26.62
C TRP A 2 45.86 2.10 26.73
N ILE A 3 46.12 3.24 27.33
CA ILE A 3 45.15 4.33 27.53
C ILE A 3 44.78 4.94 26.17
N GLU A 4 45.73 5.11 25.26
CA GLU A 4 45.49 5.64 23.93
C GLU A 4 44.58 4.72 23.12
N VAL A 5 44.82 3.41 23.16
CA VAL A 5 43.98 2.41 22.46
C VAL A 5 42.53 2.45 22.99
N VAL A 6 42.37 2.51 24.32
CA VAL A 6 41.05 2.58 24.96
C VAL A 6 40.31 3.87 24.54
N ILE A 7 41.00 5.03 24.54
CA ILE A 7 40.42 6.32 24.17
C ILE A 7 39.98 6.29 22.69
N TYR A 8 40.83 5.83 21.77
CA TYR A 8 40.48 5.75 20.34
C TYR A 8 39.34 4.77 20.09
N THR A 9 39.28 3.65 20.82
CA THR A 9 38.18 2.69 20.71
C THR A 9 36.87 3.31 21.19
N LEU A 10 36.87 4.01 22.33
CA LEU A 10 35.69 4.69 22.83
C LEU A 10 35.20 5.79 21.90
N ILE A 11 36.09 6.61 21.36
CA ILE A 11 35.74 7.67 20.40
C ILE A 11 35.14 7.04 19.12
N SER A 12 35.76 5.98 18.60
CA SER A 12 35.26 5.28 17.41
C SER A 12 33.89 4.67 17.65
N LEU A 13 33.67 4.04 18.79
CA LEU A 13 32.38 3.44 19.16
C LEU A 13 31.29 4.49 19.32
N THR A 14 31.64 5.63 19.91
CA THR A 14 30.71 6.76 20.07
C THR A 14 30.33 7.38 18.73
N LEU A 15 31.29 7.54 17.81
CA LEU A 15 31.03 8.04 16.47
C LEU A 15 30.16 7.09 15.66
N ILE A 16 30.42 5.78 15.71
CA ILE A 16 29.59 4.76 15.06
C ILE A 16 28.17 4.79 15.63
N GLY A 17 28.02 4.86 16.94
CA GLY A 17 26.71 4.96 17.59
C GLY A 17 25.94 6.21 17.17
N ALA A 18 26.61 7.36 17.09
CA ALA A 18 26.01 8.61 16.63
C ALA A 18 25.56 8.54 15.16
N VAL A 19 26.39 7.99 14.27
CA VAL A 19 26.05 7.79 12.87
C VAL A 19 24.84 6.85 12.73
N LEU A 20 24.81 5.72 13.42
CA LEU A 20 23.70 4.77 13.36
C LEU A 20 22.38 5.39 13.86
N ALA A 21 22.41 6.19 14.92
CA ALA A 21 21.25 6.88 15.44
C ALA A 21 20.65 7.89 14.42
N PHE A 22 21.48 8.45 13.56
CA PHE A 22 21.06 9.41 12.52
C PHE A 22 20.57 8.71 11.25
N VAL A 23 21.19 7.59 10.89
CA VAL A 23 20.92 6.88 9.63
C VAL A 23 19.66 6.00 9.74
N ALA A 24 19.42 5.36 10.89
CA ALA A 24 18.29 4.46 11.06
C ALA A 24 16.92 5.08 10.69
N PRO A 25 16.54 6.28 11.18
CA PRO A 25 15.25 6.89 10.82
C PRO A 25 15.16 7.25 9.32
N LYS A 26 16.29 7.56 8.68
CA LYS A 26 16.34 7.85 7.24
C LYS A 26 16.12 6.60 6.39
N ILE A 27 16.63 5.46 6.82
CA ILE A 27 16.41 4.18 6.15
C ILE A 27 14.92 3.82 6.20
N GLU A 28 14.26 3.97 7.35
CA GLU A 28 12.83 3.71 7.48
C GLU A 28 12.00 4.62 6.57
N GLU A 29 12.31 5.91 6.49
CA GLU A 29 11.64 6.86 5.62
C GLU A 29 11.77 6.46 4.13
N ILE A 30 12.96 6.04 3.70
CA ILE A 30 13.21 5.57 2.33
C ILE A 30 12.45 4.27 2.04
N GLN A 31 12.44 3.33 2.99
CA GLN A 31 11.69 2.09 2.86
C GLN A 31 10.19 2.34 2.77
N ASP A 32 9.65 3.20 3.61
CA ASP A 32 8.24 3.57 3.60
C ASP A 32 7.86 4.22 2.26
N LYS A 33 8.69 5.12 1.73
CA LYS A 33 8.50 5.71 0.41
C LYS A 33 8.42 4.63 -0.67
N ALA A 34 9.37 3.70 -0.69
CA ALA A 34 9.40 2.63 -1.67
C ALA A 34 8.14 1.72 -1.58
N ILE A 35 7.65 1.45 -0.37
CA ILE A 35 6.44 0.67 -0.16
C ILE A 35 5.21 1.41 -0.67
N ILE A 36 5.11 2.73 -0.46
CA ILE A 36 4.01 3.56 -0.97
C ILE A 36 4.01 3.54 -2.51
N GLU A 37 5.16 3.73 -3.16
CA GLU A 37 5.29 3.69 -4.62
C GLU A 37 4.92 2.31 -5.18
N GLN A 38 5.33 1.21 -4.51
CA GLN A 38 4.91 -0.15 -4.87
C GLN A 38 3.41 -0.34 -4.70
N SER A 39 2.81 0.24 -3.66
CA SER A 39 1.37 0.15 -3.41
C SER A 39 0.56 0.94 -4.44
N ILE A 40 1.04 2.08 -4.89
CA ILE A 40 0.45 2.83 -6.01
C ILE A 40 0.47 1.97 -7.29
N THR A 41 1.62 1.38 -7.61
CA THR A 41 1.76 0.49 -8.77
C THR A 41 0.83 -0.73 -8.68
N MET A 42 0.70 -1.30 -7.49
CA MET A 42 -0.21 -2.42 -7.21
C MET A 42 -1.68 -2.01 -7.46
N MET A 43 -2.12 -0.87 -6.91
CA MET A 43 -3.47 -0.34 -7.10
C MET A 43 -3.77 -0.05 -8.57
N GLN A 44 -2.83 0.57 -9.29
CA GLN A 44 -2.94 0.82 -10.73
C GLN A 44 -3.00 -0.49 -11.54
N ASN A 45 -2.33 -1.55 -11.10
CA ASN A 45 -2.41 -2.85 -11.76
C ASN A 45 -3.78 -3.52 -11.57
N ILE A 46 -4.37 -3.38 -10.38
CA ILE A 46 -5.75 -3.82 -10.13
C ILE A 46 -6.71 -3.06 -11.06
N ASP A 47 -6.57 -1.74 -11.13
CA ASP A 47 -7.39 -0.89 -11.98
C ASP A 47 -7.31 -1.28 -13.47
N LYS A 48 -6.10 -1.38 -14.01
CA LYS A 48 -5.87 -1.87 -15.39
C LYS A 48 -6.45 -3.25 -15.64
N THR A 49 -6.43 -4.12 -14.62
CA THR A 49 -6.99 -5.47 -14.73
C THR A 49 -8.51 -5.42 -14.81
N ILE A 50 -9.18 -4.61 -13.99
CA ILE A 50 -10.62 -4.40 -14.04
C ILE A 50 -11.05 -3.85 -15.41
N LEU A 51 -10.39 -2.79 -15.88
CA LEU A 51 -10.64 -2.22 -17.21
C LEU A 51 -10.43 -3.24 -18.35
N SER A 52 -9.44 -4.12 -18.22
CA SER A 52 -9.14 -5.12 -19.26
C SER A 52 -10.21 -6.21 -19.44
N ILE A 53 -11.08 -6.41 -18.43
CA ILE A 53 -12.12 -7.44 -18.43
C ILE A 53 -13.54 -6.86 -18.61
N GLU A 54 -13.67 -5.53 -18.64
CA GLU A 54 -14.95 -4.82 -18.65
C GLU A 54 -15.89 -5.26 -19.78
N GLY A 55 -15.39 -5.44 -20.99
CA GLY A 55 -16.22 -5.67 -22.17
C GLY A 55 -16.79 -7.09 -22.34
N VAL A 56 -16.36 -8.08 -21.54
CA VAL A 56 -16.68 -9.50 -21.78
C VAL A 56 -17.07 -10.22 -20.49
N ALA A 57 -18.33 -10.57 -20.37
CA ALA A 57 -18.86 -11.38 -19.27
C ALA A 57 -18.16 -12.75 -19.19
N GLY A 58 -17.82 -13.19 -17.99
CA GLY A 58 -17.07 -14.42 -17.71
C GLY A 58 -15.55 -14.29 -17.87
N ASN A 59 -15.04 -13.13 -18.32
CA ASN A 59 -13.60 -12.89 -18.38
C ASN A 59 -13.04 -12.79 -16.95
N LYS A 60 -12.00 -13.56 -16.69
CA LYS A 60 -11.35 -13.68 -15.38
C LYS A 60 -9.86 -13.49 -15.49
N ARG A 61 -9.29 -12.70 -14.59
CA ARG A 61 -7.85 -12.50 -14.44
C ARG A 61 -7.42 -12.81 -13.02
N ILE A 62 -6.22 -13.37 -12.88
CA ILE A 62 -5.58 -13.63 -11.59
C ILE A 62 -4.28 -12.85 -11.57
N ILE A 63 -4.09 -12.04 -10.55
CA ILE A 63 -2.87 -11.28 -10.32
C ILE A 63 -2.30 -11.58 -8.95
N ASP A 64 -0.98 -11.48 -8.81
CA ASP A 64 -0.31 -11.60 -7.53
C ASP A 64 -0.36 -10.27 -6.77
N LEU A 65 -0.86 -10.31 -5.54
CA LEU A 65 -1.01 -9.18 -4.65
C LEU A 65 0.04 -9.27 -3.53
N GLY A 66 1.16 -8.60 -3.70
CA GLY A 66 2.22 -8.52 -2.69
C GLY A 66 1.98 -7.36 -1.74
N LEU A 67 1.56 -7.64 -0.51
CA LEU A 67 1.30 -6.65 0.52
C LEU A 67 2.35 -6.74 1.64
N LYS A 68 3.39 -5.90 1.59
CA LYS A 68 4.52 -5.93 2.54
C LYS A 68 4.23 -5.18 3.84
N LYS A 69 3.41 -4.13 3.78
CA LYS A 69 3.04 -3.27 4.91
C LYS A 69 1.69 -2.63 4.62
N GLY A 70 0.93 -2.29 5.64
CA GLY A 70 -0.39 -1.68 5.48
C GLY A 70 -1.51 -2.69 5.31
N THR A 71 -2.66 -2.19 4.88
CA THR A 71 -3.89 -2.97 4.69
C THR A 71 -4.58 -2.56 3.40
N LEU A 72 -5.15 -3.53 2.68
CA LEU A 72 -5.99 -3.32 1.52
C LEU A 72 -7.43 -3.71 1.87
N LYS A 73 -8.37 -2.79 1.70
CA LYS A 73 -9.79 -3.05 1.85
C LYS A 73 -10.46 -3.06 0.49
N ILE A 74 -11.12 -4.14 0.14
CA ILE A 74 -12.09 -4.20 -0.94
C ILE A 74 -13.44 -3.86 -0.30
N ASP A 75 -14.02 -2.72 -0.66
CA ASP A 75 -15.27 -2.24 -0.09
C ASP A 75 -16.38 -2.32 -1.15
N ALA A 76 -17.04 -3.49 -1.19
CA ALA A 76 -18.13 -3.73 -2.12
C ALA A 76 -19.39 -2.88 -1.84
N GLN A 77 -19.53 -2.35 -0.61
CA GLN A 77 -20.68 -1.50 -0.26
C GLN A 77 -20.55 -0.07 -0.78
N LYS A 78 -19.31 0.35 -1.08
CA LYS A 78 -19.01 1.70 -1.58
C LYS A 78 -18.42 1.68 -2.99
N ASP A 79 -18.24 0.50 -3.56
CA ASP A 79 -17.60 0.30 -4.85
C ASP A 79 -16.21 0.96 -4.91
N GLU A 80 -15.40 0.73 -3.86
CA GLU A 80 -14.05 1.28 -3.77
C GLU A 80 -13.03 0.26 -3.28
N ILE A 81 -11.79 0.43 -3.69
CA ILE A 81 -10.63 -0.30 -3.15
C ILE A 81 -9.73 0.71 -2.45
N VAL A 82 -9.45 0.47 -1.17
CA VAL A 82 -8.72 1.40 -0.31
C VAL A 82 -7.49 0.72 0.28
N PHE A 83 -6.32 1.29 0.02
CA PHE A 83 -5.08 0.91 0.68
C PHE A 83 -4.72 1.93 1.75
N LYS A 84 -4.30 1.45 2.93
CA LYS A 84 -3.87 2.30 4.06
C LYS A 84 -2.54 1.81 4.61
N ILE A 85 -1.65 2.76 4.87
CA ILE A 85 -0.34 2.52 5.49
C ILE A 85 0.03 3.63 6.46
N GLU A 86 0.67 3.25 7.57
CA GLU A 86 1.34 4.20 8.47
C GLU A 86 2.81 4.31 8.07
N SER A 87 3.32 5.53 7.94
CA SER A 87 4.62 5.85 7.37
C SER A 87 5.30 7.00 8.10
N LYS A 88 6.63 6.98 8.17
CA LYS A 88 7.43 8.14 8.53
C LYS A 88 7.59 9.12 7.37
N TYR A 89 7.40 8.65 6.12
CA TYR A 89 7.46 9.48 4.94
C TYR A 89 6.14 10.23 4.71
N ILE A 90 6.22 11.52 4.39
CA ILE A 90 5.08 12.36 3.99
C ILE A 90 4.96 12.27 2.48
N TYR A 91 3.91 11.62 1.98
CA TYR A 91 3.72 11.43 0.55
C TYR A 91 3.15 12.68 -0.15
N SER A 92 2.20 13.36 0.48
CA SER A 92 1.56 14.58 -0.02
C SER A 92 1.35 15.57 1.11
N GLN A 93 0.96 16.79 0.78
CA GLN A 93 0.61 17.77 1.80
C GLN A 93 -0.48 17.21 2.72
N PRO A 94 -0.26 17.19 4.05
CA PRO A 94 -1.23 16.64 4.98
C PRO A 94 -2.60 17.36 4.90
N GLY A 95 -3.67 16.55 4.91
CA GLY A 95 -5.04 17.03 4.83
C GLY A 95 -5.54 17.32 3.41
N GLU A 96 -4.68 17.27 2.39
CA GLU A 96 -5.08 17.50 1.01
C GLU A 96 -5.19 16.19 0.22
N LYS A 97 -6.27 16.05 -0.55
CA LYS A 97 -6.43 14.97 -1.51
C LYS A 97 -5.73 15.33 -2.81
N ILE A 98 -4.87 14.45 -3.28
CA ILE A 98 -4.19 14.60 -4.57
C ILE A 98 -4.54 13.42 -5.49
N ASN A 99 -4.60 13.69 -6.79
CA ASN A 99 -4.76 12.63 -7.79
C ASN A 99 -3.41 12.07 -8.19
N VAL A 100 -3.30 10.73 -8.21
CA VAL A 100 -2.12 9.98 -8.65
C VAL A 100 -2.55 9.03 -9.75
N GLY A 101 -2.64 9.52 -10.97
CA GLY A 101 -3.38 8.85 -12.04
C GLY A 101 -4.87 8.80 -11.69
N ASP A 102 -5.46 7.60 -11.72
CA ASP A 102 -6.87 7.37 -11.37
C ASP A 102 -7.10 7.13 -9.86
N LEU A 103 -6.02 7.18 -9.07
CA LEU A 103 -6.07 7.03 -7.61
C LEU A 103 -6.19 8.39 -6.93
N ILE A 104 -6.88 8.40 -5.80
CA ILE A 104 -6.89 9.53 -4.87
C ILE A 104 -5.98 9.19 -3.70
N ALA A 105 -4.96 10.00 -3.45
CA ALA A 105 -4.08 9.88 -2.30
C ALA A 105 -4.39 10.96 -1.26
N LEU A 106 -4.44 10.58 0.00
CA LEU A 106 -4.61 11.46 1.16
C LEU A 106 -3.56 11.11 2.20
N THR A 107 -2.80 12.11 2.65
CA THR A 107 -1.90 12.01 3.80
C THR A 107 -2.53 12.70 5.00
N GLU A 108 -2.59 12.02 6.15
CA GLU A 108 -3.07 12.56 7.42
C GLU A 108 -1.97 12.39 8.47
N GLU A 109 -1.66 13.46 9.20
CA GLU A 109 -0.71 13.38 10.33
C GLU A 109 -1.39 12.70 11.52
N THR A 110 -0.72 11.68 12.07
CA THR A 110 -1.21 10.92 13.23
C THR A 110 -0.05 10.78 14.24
N GLY A 111 0.15 11.80 15.07
CA GLY A 111 1.23 11.84 16.04
C GLY A 111 2.62 11.89 15.39
N SER A 112 3.45 10.85 15.60
CA SER A 112 4.79 10.76 15.01
C SER A 112 4.84 10.08 13.64
N LEU A 113 3.70 9.62 13.14
CA LEU A 113 3.57 8.94 11.86
C LEU A 113 2.56 9.67 10.98
N ASN A 114 2.62 9.38 9.69
CA ASN A 114 1.66 9.83 8.70
C ASN A 114 0.85 8.64 8.24
N LYS A 115 -0.47 8.78 8.19
CA LYS A 115 -1.37 7.79 7.61
C LYS A 115 -1.62 8.16 6.16
N ILE A 116 -1.23 7.29 5.25
CA ILE A 116 -1.45 7.47 3.81
C ILE A 116 -2.57 6.54 3.38
N THR A 117 -3.57 7.12 2.73
CA THR A 117 -4.72 6.41 2.19
C THR A 117 -4.73 6.60 0.67
N LEU A 118 -4.72 5.48 -0.07
CA LEU A 118 -4.90 5.45 -1.52
C LEU A 118 -6.27 4.86 -1.81
N THR A 119 -7.08 5.53 -2.61
CA THR A 119 -8.44 5.10 -2.95
C THR A 119 -8.62 5.03 -4.45
N SER A 120 -9.09 3.88 -4.96
CA SER A 120 -9.67 3.73 -6.29
C SER A 120 -11.17 3.68 -6.16
N ASN A 121 -11.87 4.51 -6.93
CA ASN A 121 -13.33 4.53 -6.98
C ASN A 121 -13.82 3.78 -8.22
N TYR A 122 -14.78 2.90 -8.03
CA TYR A 122 -15.40 2.07 -9.07
C TYR A 122 -16.92 2.25 -9.10
N SER A 123 -17.41 3.47 -8.88
CA SER A 123 -18.86 3.77 -8.86
C SER A 123 -19.59 3.49 -10.18
N GLU A 124 -18.86 3.22 -11.28
CA GLU A 124 -19.41 2.76 -12.55
C GLU A 124 -19.66 1.25 -12.59
N TYR A 125 -19.15 0.52 -11.58
CA TYR A 125 -19.26 -0.92 -11.42
C TYR A 125 -19.93 -1.25 -10.09
N ASP A 126 -20.51 -2.45 -10.03
CA ASP A 126 -20.98 -3.06 -8.79
C ASP A 126 -19.91 -4.05 -8.31
N LEU A 127 -19.06 -3.65 -7.38
CA LEU A 127 -18.05 -4.54 -6.82
C LEU A 127 -18.71 -5.58 -5.92
N THR A 128 -18.22 -6.81 -6.00
CA THR A 128 -18.62 -7.89 -5.08
C THR A 128 -17.37 -8.60 -4.58
N TYR A 129 -17.41 -9.04 -3.33
CA TYR A 129 -16.41 -9.93 -2.77
C TYR A 129 -17.01 -11.33 -2.59
N ASP A 130 -16.42 -12.32 -3.27
CA ASP A 130 -16.92 -13.71 -3.26
C ASP A 130 -18.42 -13.81 -3.58
N GLY A 131 -18.87 -13.02 -4.55
CA GLY A 131 -20.28 -12.95 -5.01
C GLY A 131 -21.22 -12.23 -4.07
N LYS A 132 -20.74 -11.57 -3.03
CA LYS A 132 -21.53 -10.85 -2.03
C LYS A 132 -21.19 -9.37 -1.98
N ASN A 133 -22.16 -8.55 -1.59
CA ASN A 133 -21.93 -7.13 -1.30
C ASN A 133 -21.37 -6.94 0.12
N GLU A 134 -20.19 -7.51 0.36
CA GLU A 134 -19.48 -7.47 1.64
C GLU A 134 -18.07 -6.90 1.46
N SER A 135 -17.55 -6.24 2.50
CA SER A 135 -16.19 -5.73 2.48
C SER A 135 -15.19 -6.77 2.96
N LYS A 136 -14.01 -6.81 2.34
CA LYS A 136 -12.88 -7.66 2.75
C LYS A 136 -11.67 -6.82 3.10
N LEU A 137 -11.13 -7.02 4.29
CA LEU A 137 -9.85 -6.46 4.72
C LEU A 137 -8.75 -7.51 4.52
N ILE A 138 -7.68 -7.11 3.82
CA ILE A 138 -6.49 -7.91 3.56
C ILE A 138 -5.33 -7.23 4.29
N THR A 139 -4.64 -7.97 5.14
CA THR A 139 -3.46 -7.50 5.88
C THR A 139 -2.18 -7.94 5.19
N HIS A 140 -1.06 -7.33 5.56
CA HIS A 140 0.25 -7.74 5.06
C HIS A 140 0.55 -9.22 5.34
N ALA A 141 1.25 -9.86 4.40
CA ALA A 141 1.72 -11.24 4.53
C ALA A 141 3.10 -11.40 3.90
N SER A 142 3.82 -12.42 4.34
CA SER A 142 5.15 -12.76 3.79
C SER A 142 5.07 -13.36 2.39
N THR A 143 3.95 -14.01 2.07
CA THR A 143 3.67 -14.58 0.74
C THR A 143 2.60 -13.75 0.04
N PRO A 144 2.75 -13.50 -1.28
CA PRO A 144 1.72 -12.81 -2.04
C PRO A 144 0.39 -13.56 -2.02
N TYR A 145 -0.70 -12.80 -1.93
CA TYR A 145 -2.03 -13.31 -2.18
C TYR A 145 -2.29 -13.44 -3.69
N LYS A 146 -3.22 -14.29 -4.06
CA LYS A 146 -3.76 -14.32 -5.42
C LYS A 146 -5.11 -13.61 -5.44
N LEU A 147 -5.17 -12.53 -6.22
CA LEU A 147 -6.38 -11.76 -6.43
C LEU A 147 -7.01 -12.18 -7.76
N SER A 148 -8.17 -12.81 -7.66
CA SER A 148 -8.98 -13.18 -8.82
C SER A 148 -10.03 -12.11 -9.07
N ILE A 149 -10.04 -11.53 -10.25
CA ILE A 149 -10.98 -10.48 -10.68
C ILE A 149 -11.76 -11.04 -11.87
N GLU A 150 -13.07 -11.05 -11.79
CA GLU A 150 -13.97 -11.65 -12.79
C GLU A 150 -15.14 -10.74 -13.10
N ASN A 151 -15.41 -10.54 -14.40
CA ASN A 151 -16.61 -9.87 -14.85
C ASN A 151 -17.78 -10.86 -14.89
N LYS A 152 -18.77 -10.65 -14.03
CA LYS A 152 -19.98 -11.50 -13.95
C LYS A 152 -21.05 -11.11 -14.96
N GLY A 153 -20.83 -10.09 -15.75
CA GLY A 153 -21.77 -9.52 -16.70
C GLY A 153 -22.41 -8.21 -16.22
N GLY A 154 -22.83 -7.37 -17.14
CA GLY A 154 -23.26 -6.01 -16.82
C GLY A 154 -22.13 -5.20 -16.18
N THR A 155 -22.41 -4.57 -15.05
CA THR A 155 -21.46 -3.78 -14.25
C THR A 155 -20.81 -4.57 -13.12
N ILE A 156 -21.14 -5.87 -12.94
CA ILE A 156 -20.72 -6.65 -11.78
C ILE A 156 -19.29 -7.16 -11.92
N ILE A 157 -18.41 -6.67 -11.08
CA ILE A 157 -17.01 -7.12 -10.95
C ILE A 157 -16.85 -7.88 -9.62
N ASN A 158 -16.57 -9.18 -9.71
CA ASN A 158 -16.37 -10.03 -8.55
C ASN A 158 -14.88 -10.21 -8.24
N ILE A 159 -14.51 -9.98 -6.99
CA ILE A 159 -13.12 -10.10 -6.51
C ILE A 159 -13.06 -11.20 -5.47
N VAL A 160 -12.05 -12.06 -5.55
CA VAL A 160 -11.79 -13.14 -4.58
C VAL A 160 -10.30 -13.16 -4.27
N VAL A 161 -9.97 -13.31 -3.00
CA VAL A 161 -8.59 -13.40 -2.49
C VAL A 161 -8.33 -14.80 -1.93
N SER A 162 -7.23 -15.41 -2.36
CA SER A 162 -6.77 -16.73 -1.90
C SER A 162 -5.28 -16.73 -1.57
#